data_92a96766c05a46ce76d9a61ad0c6187d
#
_entry.id   92a96766c05a46ce76d9a61ad0c6187d
#
_cell.length_a   1.000
_cell.length_b   1.000
_cell.length_c   1.000
_cell.angle_alpha   90.00
_cell.angle_beta   90.00
_cell.angle_gamma   90.00
#
_symmetry.space_group_name_H-M   'P 1'
#
loop_
_entity.id
_entity.type
_entity.pdbx_description
1 polymer ?
#
loop_
_entity_poly.entity_id
_entity_poly.type
_entity_poly.pdbx_seq_one_letter_code
_entity_poly.pdbx_strand_id
1 'polypeptide(L)'
;VLCGGGAGVAYRREVTTPAPGPADGPTEIKPASRWPTVLTWRAHDNSRMESVRVTVNGNRIRAAGRLIGSAGDEHPAFSASYDLVTDEAGATRRLSLRTTTAAGERHASISRDEENYWLVDAGGTHVRSTFGGALDVDVVLSPFFNTLPIRRFSLQHAVGDVQVPVVYVRLPDLLVQEAELTYSSAADGINVLSPVSSATLTVDPEGFVLDYPGLAERA
;
A
#
# COMPACT_ATOMS: atom_id res chain seq x y z
N VAL A 1 -57.02 25.34 79.83
CA VAL A 1 -56.43 24.52 80.82
C VAL A 1 -55.76 23.33 80.15
N LEU A 2 -54.46 23.14 80.48
CA LEU A 2 -53.56 22.05 80.21
C LEU A 2 -52.90 21.86 78.89
N CYS A 3 -51.59 22.05 78.92
CA CYS A 3 -50.51 21.76 78.07
C CYS A 3 -50.28 20.26 77.86
N GLY A 4 -49.91 19.93 76.66
CA GLY A 4 -49.34 18.61 76.35
C GLY A 4 -48.20 18.73 75.41
N GLY A 5 -46.96 18.66 75.90
CA GLY A 5 -45.76 18.72 75.13
C GLY A 5 -45.53 17.41 74.33
N GLY A 6 -45.22 17.54 73.04
CA GLY A 6 -44.75 16.42 72.21
C GLY A 6 -43.30 16.60 71.88
N ALA A 7 -42.47 15.68 72.40
CA ALA A 7 -41.03 15.62 72.05
C ALA A 7 -40.80 15.16 70.65
N GLY A 8 -40.19 16.01 69.83
CA GLY A 8 -39.76 15.69 68.49
C GLY A 8 -38.45 14.90 68.53
N VAL A 9 -38.49 13.67 68.06
CA VAL A 9 -37.30 12.84 67.84
C VAL A 9 -36.67 13.26 66.48
N ALA A 10 -35.51 13.90 66.58
CA ALA A 10 -34.72 14.25 65.40
C ALA A 10 -34.02 13.00 64.84
N TYR A 11 -34.44 12.55 63.68
CA TYR A 11 -33.78 11.46 62.94
C TYR A 11 -32.60 12.04 62.21
N ARG A 12 -31.38 11.77 62.68
CA ARG A 12 -30.14 12.07 62.00
C ARG A 12 -29.98 11.08 60.83
N ARG A 13 -30.13 11.50 59.59
CA ARG A 13 -29.72 10.75 58.44
C ARG A 13 -28.18 10.80 58.35
N GLU A 14 -27.53 9.66 58.54
CA GLU A 14 -26.12 9.48 58.22
C GLU A 14 -26.01 9.41 56.68
N VAL A 15 -25.33 10.41 56.12
CA VAL A 15 -24.99 10.44 54.68
C VAL A 15 -23.70 9.59 54.55
N THR A 16 -23.85 8.35 54.10
CA THR A 16 -22.72 7.49 53.75
C THR A 16 -22.20 7.98 52.40
N THR A 17 -21.02 8.59 52.38
CA THR A 17 -20.28 8.94 51.16
C THR A 17 -19.79 7.62 50.53
N PRO A 18 -20.10 7.31 49.29
CA PRO A 18 -19.56 6.12 48.62
C PRO A 18 -18.05 6.25 48.50
N ALA A 19 -17.33 5.15 48.72
CA ALA A 19 -15.89 5.06 48.54
C ALA A 19 -15.53 5.34 47.08
N PRO A 20 -14.41 6.04 46.80
CA PRO A 20 -13.95 6.25 45.43
C PRO A 20 -13.68 4.88 44.78
N GLY A 21 -14.27 4.63 43.62
CA GLY A 21 -13.99 3.47 42.79
C GLY A 21 -12.51 3.41 42.39
N PRO A 22 -12.02 2.26 41.97
CA PRO A 22 -10.63 2.11 41.55
C PRO A 22 -10.32 3.12 40.47
N ALA A 23 -9.24 3.89 40.66
CA ALA A 23 -8.72 4.83 39.68
C ALA A 23 -8.42 4.06 38.39
N ASP A 24 -9.04 4.49 37.29
CA ASP A 24 -8.68 4.01 35.98
C ASP A 24 -7.17 4.21 35.81
N GLY A 25 -6.46 3.11 35.55
CA GLY A 25 -5.03 3.14 35.27
C GLY A 25 -4.76 4.02 34.02
N PRO A 26 -3.53 4.50 33.85
CA PRO A 26 -3.22 5.37 32.72
C PRO A 26 -3.65 4.70 31.44
N THR A 27 -4.59 5.33 30.73
CA THR A 27 -5.01 4.91 29.40
C THR A 27 -3.78 5.00 28.50
N GLU A 28 -3.26 3.86 28.10
CA GLU A 28 -2.15 3.75 27.16
C GLU A 28 -2.58 4.44 25.86
N ILE A 29 -2.06 5.65 25.62
CA ILE A 29 -2.33 6.39 24.39
C ILE A 29 -1.60 5.65 23.29
N LYS A 30 -2.31 4.79 22.55
CA LYS A 30 -1.81 4.12 21.39
C LYS A 30 -1.34 5.18 20.40
N PRO A 31 -0.07 5.16 19.94
CA PRO A 31 0.42 6.18 19.02
C PRO A 31 -0.50 6.24 17.79
N ALA A 32 -0.83 7.44 17.35
CA ALA A 32 -1.69 7.65 16.19
C ALA A 32 -1.09 6.90 15.00
N SER A 33 -1.90 6.09 14.33
CA SER A 33 -1.47 5.35 13.15
C SER A 33 -0.96 6.35 12.10
N ARG A 34 0.23 6.10 11.52
CA ARG A 34 0.76 6.84 10.38
C ARG A 34 -0.20 6.81 9.18
N TRP A 35 -1.03 5.77 9.10
CA TRP A 35 -1.93 5.51 7.97
C TRP A 35 -3.34 6.07 8.20
N PRO A 36 -4.00 6.58 7.13
CA PRO A 36 -3.54 6.70 5.74
C PRO A 36 -2.51 7.81 5.54
N THR A 37 -1.63 7.68 4.55
CA THR A 37 -0.68 8.71 4.15
C THR A 37 -0.66 8.88 2.63
N VAL A 38 -0.04 9.96 2.16
CA VAL A 38 0.26 10.17 0.73
C VAL A 38 1.77 10.13 0.55
N LEU A 39 2.21 9.28 -0.36
CA LEU A 39 3.60 9.17 -0.78
C LEU A 39 3.72 9.70 -2.20
N THR A 40 4.79 10.43 -2.49
CA THR A 40 5.02 11.02 -3.81
C THR A 40 6.43 10.69 -4.26
N TRP A 41 6.59 10.32 -5.51
CA TRP A 41 7.88 10.10 -6.17
C TRP A 41 7.97 10.99 -7.39
N ARG A 42 9.18 11.46 -7.65
CA ARG A 42 9.54 12.24 -8.81
C ARG A 42 10.64 11.52 -9.57
N ALA A 43 10.48 11.37 -10.89
CA ALA A 43 11.53 10.83 -11.73
C ALA A 43 12.80 11.69 -11.66
N HIS A 44 13.97 11.05 -11.69
CA HIS A 44 15.26 11.76 -11.60
C HIS A 44 15.47 12.77 -12.74
N ASP A 45 14.91 12.51 -13.90
CA ASP A 45 14.91 13.40 -15.07
C ASP A 45 13.75 14.42 -15.09
N ASN A 46 12.93 14.44 -14.04
CA ASN A 46 11.70 15.23 -13.90
C ASN A 46 10.61 14.92 -14.97
N SER A 47 10.75 13.85 -15.74
CA SER A 47 9.78 13.48 -16.79
C SER A 47 8.48 12.90 -16.23
N ARG A 48 8.48 12.40 -15.00
CA ARG A 48 7.32 11.73 -14.36
C ARG A 48 7.18 12.11 -12.89
N MET A 49 5.93 11.97 -12.43
CA MET A 49 5.60 12.07 -11.01
C MET A 49 4.52 11.04 -10.68
N GLU A 50 4.68 10.36 -9.56
CA GLU A 50 3.68 9.47 -8.99
C GLU A 50 3.28 9.95 -7.60
N SER A 51 1.98 9.93 -7.30
CA SER A 51 1.44 10.22 -5.98
C SER A 51 0.42 9.16 -5.59
N VAL A 52 0.57 8.57 -4.41
CA VAL A 52 -0.21 7.41 -3.96
C VAL A 52 -0.74 7.65 -2.56
N ARG A 53 -2.06 7.60 -2.40
CA ARG A 53 -2.68 7.51 -1.08
C ARG A 53 -2.69 6.06 -0.63
N VAL A 54 -2.01 5.77 0.47
CA VAL A 54 -1.79 4.40 0.99
C VAL A 54 -2.46 4.26 2.35
N THR A 55 -3.09 3.11 2.57
CA THR A 55 -3.53 2.63 3.89
C THR A 55 -2.92 1.25 4.13
N VAL A 56 -2.27 1.08 5.26
CA VAL A 56 -1.67 -0.20 5.69
C VAL A 56 -2.34 -0.70 6.95
N ASN A 57 -2.66 -1.99 6.97
CA ASN A 57 -3.15 -2.70 8.14
C ASN A 57 -2.50 -4.09 8.18
N GLY A 58 -1.47 -4.27 9.03
CA GLY A 58 -0.58 -5.43 8.96
C GLY A 58 0.14 -5.49 7.61
N ASN A 59 -0.01 -6.61 6.90
CA ASN A 59 0.52 -6.74 5.54
C ASN A 59 -0.45 -6.23 4.46
N ARG A 60 -1.72 -6.02 4.81
CA ARG A 60 -2.72 -5.57 3.86
C ARG A 60 -2.49 -4.12 3.45
N ILE A 61 -2.46 -3.89 2.14
CA ILE A 61 -2.33 -2.57 1.52
C ILE A 61 -3.60 -2.25 0.73
N ARG A 62 -4.08 -1.01 0.87
CA ARG A 62 -4.99 -0.37 -0.07
C ARG A 62 -4.32 0.89 -0.57
N ALA A 63 -4.23 1.03 -1.88
CA ALA A 63 -3.58 2.18 -2.48
C ALA A 63 -4.41 2.73 -3.64
N ALA A 64 -4.49 4.06 -3.71
CA ALA A 64 -5.05 4.77 -4.84
C ALA A 64 -3.96 5.73 -5.36
N GLY A 65 -3.46 5.47 -6.55
CA GLY A 65 -2.32 6.18 -7.13
C GLY A 65 -2.65 6.92 -8.42
N ARG A 66 -1.84 7.94 -8.68
CA ARG A 66 -1.83 8.68 -9.94
C ARG A 66 -0.40 8.87 -10.39
N LEU A 67 -0.18 8.65 -11.69
CA LEU A 67 1.11 8.82 -12.33
C LEU A 67 0.93 9.66 -13.58
N ILE A 68 1.77 10.66 -13.76
CA ILE A 68 1.82 11.49 -14.97
C ILE A 68 3.20 11.39 -15.58
N GLY A 69 3.27 11.32 -16.91
CA GLY A 69 4.53 11.30 -17.65
C GLY A 69 4.47 12.23 -18.87
N SER A 70 5.56 13.00 -19.06
CA SER A 70 5.77 13.75 -20.29
C SER A 70 6.11 12.80 -21.45
N ALA A 71 5.99 13.28 -22.69
CA ALA A 71 6.47 12.53 -23.84
C ALA A 71 7.99 12.35 -23.78
N GLY A 72 8.44 11.16 -24.13
CA GLY A 72 9.84 10.78 -24.29
C GLY A 72 10.03 9.81 -25.45
N ASP A 73 11.22 9.21 -25.56
CA ASP A 73 11.54 8.30 -26.66
C ASP A 73 10.76 6.98 -26.58
N GLU A 74 10.41 6.53 -25.35
CA GLU A 74 9.80 5.23 -25.12
C GLU A 74 8.27 5.28 -25.06
N HIS A 75 7.67 6.44 -24.76
CA HIS A 75 6.23 6.58 -24.62
C HIS A 75 5.74 8.01 -24.90
N PRO A 76 4.50 8.19 -25.38
CA PRO A 76 3.86 9.51 -25.48
C PRO A 76 3.60 10.08 -24.06
N ALA A 77 3.23 11.36 -23.99
CA ALA A 77 2.71 11.93 -22.76
C ALA A 77 1.44 11.18 -22.32
N PHE A 78 1.33 10.90 -21.04
CA PHE A 78 0.20 10.16 -20.47
C PHE A 78 -0.13 10.57 -19.05
N SER A 79 -1.35 10.27 -18.65
CA SER A 79 -1.73 10.15 -17.25
C SER A 79 -2.23 8.75 -16.95
N ALA A 80 -1.93 8.24 -15.77
CA ALA A 80 -2.43 6.97 -15.29
C ALA A 80 -3.07 7.13 -13.90
N SER A 81 -4.07 6.32 -13.61
CA SER A 81 -4.63 6.17 -12.26
C SER A 81 -4.83 4.70 -11.97
N TYR A 82 -4.67 4.34 -10.69
CA TYR A 82 -4.88 2.96 -10.27
C TYR A 82 -5.47 2.86 -8.87
N ASP A 83 -6.18 1.75 -8.64
CA ASP A 83 -6.67 1.30 -7.35
C ASP A 83 -6.16 -0.12 -7.10
N LEU A 84 -5.41 -0.30 -6.02
CA LEU A 84 -4.81 -1.58 -5.60
C LEU A 84 -5.38 -2.04 -4.27
N VAL A 85 -5.64 -3.33 -4.18
CA VAL A 85 -5.97 -4.01 -2.92
C VAL A 85 -5.17 -5.30 -2.83
N THR A 86 -4.47 -5.49 -1.70
CA THR A 86 -3.86 -6.78 -1.36
C THR A 86 -4.72 -7.55 -0.35
N ASP A 87 -4.46 -8.84 -0.20
CA ASP A 87 -5.01 -9.66 0.87
C ASP A 87 -4.25 -9.44 2.19
N GLU A 88 -4.57 -10.22 3.21
CA GLU A 88 -3.96 -10.12 4.55
C GLU A 88 -2.52 -10.65 4.58
N ALA A 89 -2.12 -11.47 3.61
CA ALA A 89 -0.75 -11.91 3.44
C ALA A 89 0.13 -10.88 2.68
N GLY A 90 -0.48 -9.82 2.15
CA GLY A 90 0.18 -8.80 1.35
C GLY A 90 0.21 -9.07 -0.14
N ALA A 91 -0.33 -10.21 -0.60
CA ALA A 91 -0.39 -10.55 -2.02
C ALA A 91 -1.52 -9.78 -2.72
N THR A 92 -1.31 -9.37 -3.96
CA THR A 92 -2.30 -8.59 -4.72
C THR A 92 -3.57 -9.40 -4.97
N ARG A 93 -4.73 -8.81 -4.64
CA ARG A 93 -6.06 -9.36 -4.93
C ARG A 93 -6.70 -8.70 -6.13
N ARG A 94 -6.53 -7.38 -6.27
CA ARG A 94 -7.10 -6.62 -7.36
C ARG A 94 -6.28 -5.39 -7.66
N LEU A 95 -6.12 -5.11 -8.95
CA LEU A 95 -5.61 -3.87 -9.49
C LEU A 95 -6.54 -3.41 -10.61
N SER A 96 -7.01 -2.16 -10.53
CA SER A 96 -7.70 -1.47 -11.62
C SER A 96 -6.80 -0.36 -12.10
N LEU A 97 -6.57 -0.28 -13.40
CA LEU A 97 -5.72 0.72 -14.05
C LEU A 97 -6.50 1.45 -15.14
N ARG A 98 -6.28 2.75 -15.24
CA ARG A 98 -6.74 3.55 -16.36
C ARG A 98 -5.59 4.42 -16.84
N THR A 99 -5.40 4.51 -18.15
CA THR A 99 -4.44 5.41 -18.78
C THR A 99 -5.13 6.30 -19.80
N THR A 100 -4.64 7.52 -19.92
CA THR A 100 -5.10 8.50 -20.92
C THR A 100 -3.88 9.04 -21.65
N THR A 101 -3.94 9.01 -22.97
CA THR A 101 -2.97 9.62 -23.91
C THR A 101 -3.71 10.49 -24.91
N ALA A 102 -2.99 11.18 -25.79
CA ALA A 102 -3.62 11.89 -26.91
C ALA A 102 -4.43 10.99 -27.85
N ALA A 103 -4.11 9.69 -27.91
CA ALA A 103 -4.82 8.70 -28.73
C ALA A 103 -6.12 8.19 -28.08
N GLY A 104 -6.37 8.50 -26.80
CA GLY A 104 -7.57 8.08 -26.06
C GLY A 104 -7.26 7.41 -24.71
N GLU A 105 -8.30 6.83 -24.14
CA GLU A 105 -8.25 6.14 -22.85
C GLU A 105 -8.18 4.63 -23.03
N ARG A 106 -7.50 4.00 -22.06
CA ARG A 106 -7.45 2.53 -21.90
C ARG A 106 -7.76 2.18 -20.45
N HIS A 107 -8.26 0.98 -20.24
CA HIS A 107 -8.56 0.44 -18.92
C HIS A 107 -8.09 -1.01 -18.83
N ALA A 108 -7.56 -1.40 -17.67
CA ALA A 108 -7.28 -2.79 -17.33
C ALA A 108 -7.86 -3.10 -15.95
N SER A 109 -8.50 -4.26 -15.86
CA SER A 109 -8.95 -4.88 -14.60
C SER A 109 -8.21 -6.18 -14.41
N ILE A 110 -7.49 -6.30 -13.32
CA ILE A 110 -6.63 -7.44 -12.99
C ILE A 110 -7.02 -7.91 -11.60
N SER A 111 -7.46 -9.15 -11.47
CA SER A 111 -7.90 -9.73 -10.20
C SER A 111 -7.42 -11.17 -10.07
N ARG A 112 -7.13 -11.59 -8.84
CA ARG A 112 -6.70 -12.94 -8.50
C ARG A 112 -7.80 -13.64 -7.69
N ASP A 113 -8.20 -14.83 -8.13
CA ASP A 113 -9.20 -15.67 -7.44
C ASP A 113 -8.58 -16.44 -6.25
N GLU A 114 -9.38 -17.24 -5.56
CA GLU A 114 -8.94 -18.02 -4.39
C GLU A 114 -8.03 -19.20 -4.78
N GLU A 115 -8.07 -19.62 -6.03
CA GLU A 115 -7.24 -20.67 -6.61
C GLU A 115 -5.91 -20.14 -7.17
N ASN A 116 -5.64 -18.83 -6.98
CA ASN A 116 -4.48 -18.08 -7.49
C ASN A 116 -4.42 -17.95 -9.02
N TYR A 117 -5.56 -18.07 -9.71
CA TYR A 117 -5.64 -17.66 -11.10
C TYR A 117 -5.92 -16.17 -11.19
N TRP A 118 -5.20 -15.53 -12.09
CA TRP A 118 -5.42 -14.15 -12.47
C TRP A 118 -6.44 -14.07 -13.59
N LEU A 119 -7.37 -13.15 -13.44
CA LEU A 119 -8.34 -12.75 -14.45
C LEU A 119 -7.94 -11.34 -14.89
N VAL A 120 -7.52 -11.22 -16.13
CA VAL A 120 -7.07 -9.96 -16.75
C VAL A 120 -8.05 -9.58 -17.83
N ASP A 121 -8.60 -8.38 -17.73
CA ASP A 121 -9.39 -7.73 -18.77
C ASP A 121 -8.70 -6.41 -19.13
N ALA A 122 -8.10 -6.36 -20.31
CA ALA A 122 -7.35 -5.20 -20.80
C ALA A 122 -7.56 -5.00 -22.30
N GLY A 123 -8.19 -3.89 -22.67
CA GLY A 123 -8.36 -3.50 -24.06
C GLY A 123 -9.12 -4.50 -24.94
N GLY A 124 -10.07 -5.25 -24.36
CA GLY A 124 -10.83 -6.30 -25.07
C GLY A 124 -10.12 -7.67 -25.07
N THR A 125 -8.97 -7.79 -24.44
CA THR A 125 -8.27 -9.07 -24.23
C THR A 125 -8.64 -9.62 -22.86
N HIS A 126 -9.12 -10.87 -22.80
CA HIS A 126 -9.45 -11.57 -21.59
C HIS A 126 -8.51 -12.76 -21.41
N VAL A 127 -7.75 -12.74 -20.30
CA VAL A 127 -6.78 -13.80 -19.98
C VAL A 127 -7.10 -14.40 -18.63
N ARG A 128 -7.08 -15.73 -18.50
CA ARG A 128 -7.03 -16.47 -17.24
C ARG A 128 -5.74 -17.26 -17.19
N SER A 129 -4.85 -16.94 -16.25
CA SER A 129 -3.52 -17.58 -16.14
C SER A 129 -3.05 -17.54 -14.68
N THR A 130 -2.10 -18.41 -14.32
CA THR A 130 -1.37 -18.33 -13.05
C THR A 130 -0.23 -17.33 -13.10
N PHE A 131 0.17 -16.86 -14.27
CA PHE A 131 1.35 -15.99 -14.48
C PHE A 131 2.58 -16.52 -13.70
N GLY A 132 2.93 -17.79 -13.95
CA GLY A 132 4.07 -18.43 -13.27
C GLY A 132 3.90 -18.59 -11.75
N GLY A 133 2.68 -18.52 -11.22
CA GLY A 133 2.42 -18.52 -9.78
C GLY A 133 2.55 -17.15 -9.13
N ALA A 134 2.47 -16.08 -9.91
CA ALA A 134 2.56 -14.70 -9.43
C ALA A 134 1.57 -14.41 -8.30
N LEU A 135 2.04 -13.71 -7.27
CA LEU A 135 1.21 -13.16 -6.19
C LEU A 135 1.23 -11.63 -6.18
N ASP A 136 2.15 -11.03 -6.91
CA ASP A 136 2.31 -9.59 -7.01
C ASP A 136 2.06 -9.10 -8.44
N VAL A 137 1.68 -7.84 -8.54
CA VAL A 137 1.65 -7.10 -9.80
C VAL A 137 2.80 -6.11 -9.77
N ASP A 138 3.52 -5.95 -10.88
CA ASP A 138 4.46 -4.86 -11.09
C ASP A 138 3.98 -3.97 -12.23
N VAL A 139 4.00 -2.65 -12.01
CA VAL A 139 3.62 -1.64 -13.00
C VAL A 139 4.86 -0.83 -13.37
N VAL A 140 5.28 -0.97 -14.61
CA VAL A 140 6.47 -0.29 -15.14
C VAL A 140 6.35 1.22 -14.94
N LEU A 141 7.45 1.88 -14.60
CA LEU A 141 7.55 3.31 -14.28
C LEU A 141 7.03 3.72 -12.89
N SER A 142 6.48 2.80 -12.09
CA SER A 142 5.99 3.06 -10.74
C SER A 142 6.91 2.45 -9.68
N PRO A 143 7.64 3.24 -8.89
CA PRO A 143 8.42 2.71 -7.76
C PRO A 143 7.55 2.10 -6.67
N PHE A 144 6.28 2.51 -6.55
CA PHE A 144 5.37 2.02 -5.52
C PHE A 144 5.17 0.50 -5.56
N PHE A 145 5.07 -0.11 -6.74
CA PHE A 145 4.77 -1.55 -6.85
C PHE A 145 5.88 -2.46 -6.34
N ASN A 146 7.13 -2.01 -6.32
CA ASN A 146 8.23 -2.74 -5.68
C ASN A 146 8.03 -2.92 -4.17
N THR A 147 7.25 -2.05 -3.53
CA THR A 147 6.90 -2.18 -2.11
C THR A 147 6.16 -3.47 -1.79
N LEU A 148 5.40 -4.04 -2.74
CA LEU A 148 4.58 -5.24 -2.51
C LEU A 148 5.45 -6.45 -2.16
N PRO A 149 6.37 -6.93 -3.01
CA PRO A 149 7.26 -8.02 -2.68
C PRO A 149 8.24 -7.68 -1.55
N ILE A 150 8.76 -6.46 -1.50
CA ILE A 150 9.69 -6.04 -0.43
C ILE A 150 9.05 -6.23 0.95
N ARG A 151 7.82 -5.80 1.14
CA ARG A 151 7.09 -5.97 2.40
C ARG A 151 6.67 -7.42 2.65
N ARG A 152 6.18 -8.10 1.62
CA ARG A 152 5.70 -9.48 1.75
C ARG A 152 6.81 -10.45 2.16
N PHE A 153 8.01 -10.24 1.67
CA PHE A 153 9.20 -11.01 2.04
C PHE A 153 10.04 -10.38 3.16
N SER A 154 9.62 -9.19 3.67
CA SER A 154 10.33 -8.45 4.72
C SER A 154 11.79 -8.14 4.35
N LEU A 155 12.07 -7.85 3.08
CA LEU A 155 13.42 -7.65 2.56
C LEU A 155 14.10 -6.40 3.13
N GLN A 156 13.34 -5.46 3.65
CA GLN A 156 13.86 -4.28 4.35
C GLN A 156 14.48 -4.61 5.72
N HIS A 157 14.29 -5.83 6.23
CA HIS A 157 14.75 -6.27 7.54
C HIS A 157 15.67 -7.49 7.49
N ALA A 158 15.72 -8.22 6.40
CA ALA A 158 16.45 -9.47 6.28
C ALA A 158 17.31 -9.48 5.02
N VAL A 159 18.52 -10.04 5.14
CA VAL A 159 19.38 -10.32 3.99
C VAL A 159 18.92 -11.61 3.32
N GLY A 160 18.81 -11.61 1.99
CA GLY A 160 18.43 -12.78 1.22
C GLY A 160 18.07 -12.44 -0.22
N ASP A 161 17.98 -13.50 -1.00
CA ASP A 161 17.59 -13.44 -2.42
C ASP A 161 16.23 -14.10 -2.62
N VAL A 162 15.40 -13.51 -3.45
CA VAL A 162 14.10 -14.05 -3.81
C VAL A 162 13.78 -13.78 -5.28
N GLN A 163 13.31 -14.83 -5.97
CA GLN A 163 12.70 -14.70 -7.30
C GLN A 163 11.20 -14.54 -7.14
N VAL A 164 10.64 -13.54 -7.78
CA VAL A 164 9.25 -13.13 -7.63
C VAL A 164 8.58 -13.12 -9.00
N PRO A 165 7.78 -14.15 -9.31
CA PRO A 165 6.88 -14.10 -10.46
C PRO A 165 5.89 -12.96 -10.26
N VAL A 166 5.65 -12.16 -11.31
CA VAL A 166 4.74 -11.01 -11.27
C VAL A 166 3.84 -10.97 -12.49
N VAL A 167 2.65 -10.40 -12.30
CA VAL A 167 1.85 -9.87 -13.39
C VAL A 167 2.43 -8.51 -13.77
N TYR A 168 3.15 -8.45 -14.88
CA TYR A 168 3.90 -7.28 -15.33
C TYR A 168 3.04 -6.42 -16.25
N VAL A 169 2.85 -5.16 -15.91
CA VAL A 169 1.98 -4.23 -16.64
C VAL A 169 2.80 -3.06 -17.17
N ARG A 170 2.79 -2.87 -18.47
CA ARG A 170 3.46 -1.73 -19.13
C ARG A 170 2.54 -0.52 -19.23
N LEU A 171 3.08 0.66 -18.96
CA LEU A 171 2.42 1.94 -19.20
C LEU A 171 3.00 2.60 -20.45
N PRO A 172 2.18 3.35 -21.19
CA PRO A 172 0.75 3.62 -20.99
C PRO A 172 -0.18 2.64 -21.73
N ASP A 173 0.33 1.67 -22.46
CA ASP A 173 -0.43 0.81 -23.37
C ASP A 173 -1.23 -0.29 -22.65
N LEU A 174 -0.98 -0.50 -21.35
CA LEU A 174 -1.57 -1.52 -20.48
C LEU A 174 -1.35 -2.95 -21.00
N LEU A 175 -0.22 -3.19 -21.67
CA LEU A 175 0.18 -4.55 -22.02
C LEU A 175 0.49 -5.35 -20.76
N VAL A 176 -0.20 -6.46 -20.57
CA VAL A 176 -0.05 -7.36 -19.42
C VAL A 176 0.66 -8.64 -19.87
N GLN A 177 1.72 -9.00 -19.16
CA GLN A 177 2.51 -10.20 -19.44
C GLN A 177 3.04 -10.84 -18.17
N GLU A 178 3.51 -12.07 -18.27
CA GLU A 178 4.26 -12.76 -17.24
C GLU A 178 5.70 -12.24 -17.20
N ALA A 179 6.23 -12.02 -16.00
CA ALA A 179 7.64 -11.71 -15.80
C ALA A 179 8.12 -12.24 -14.44
N GLU A 180 9.42 -12.24 -14.24
CA GLU A 180 10.07 -12.56 -12.99
C GLU A 180 11.02 -11.43 -12.61
N LEU A 181 10.93 -10.98 -11.36
CA LEU A 181 11.84 -10.03 -10.75
C LEU A 181 12.70 -10.77 -9.73
N THR A 182 14.00 -10.47 -9.69
CA THR A 182 14.87 -10.95 -8.62
C THR A 182 15.20 -9.81 -7.67
N TYR A 183 14.99 -10.06 -6.38
CA TYR A 183 15.36 -9.14 -5.32
C TYR A 183 16.49 -9.77 -4.49
N SER A 184 17.57 -8.99 -4.31
CA SER A 184 18.72 -9.39 -3.48
C SER A 184 18.92 -8.31 -2.41
N SER A 185 18.56 -8.61 -1.16
CA SER A 185 18.69 -7.68 -0.05
C SER A 185 20.05 -7.78 0.61
N ALA A 186 20.75 -6.66 0.75
CA ALA A 186 22.05 -6.51 1.37
C ALA A 186 22.09 -5.29 2.31
N ALA A 187 23.24 -5.07 2.97
CA ALA A 187 23.39 -3.99 3.93
C ALA A 187 23.29 -2.58 3.30
N ASP A 188 23.56 -2.45 2.03
CA ASP A 188 23.57 -1.20 1.25
C ASP A 188 22.26 -0.92 0.50
N GLY A 189 21.30 -1.85 0.56
CA GLY A 189 20.01 -1.71 -0.09
C GLY A 189 19.46 -3.02 -0.65
N ILE A 190 18.45 -2.89 -1.51
CA ILE A 190 17.80 -4.02 -2.16
C ILE A 190 18.07 -3.93 -3.65
N ASN A 191 18.92 -4.81 -4.17
CA ASN A 191 19.13 -4.93 -5.62
C ASN A 191 17.89 -5.55 -6.26
N VAL A 192 17.39 -4.95 -7.31
CA VAL A 192 16.26 -5.42 -8.11
C VAL A 192 16.71 -5.62 -9.54
N LEU A 193 16.51 -6.83 -10.06
CA LEU A 193 16.66 -7.16 -11.46
C LEU A 193 15.27 -7.38 -12.05
N SER A 194 14.90 -6.59 -13.02
CA SER A 194 13.65 -6.66 -13.79
C SER A 194 13.94 -6.91 -15.27
N PRO A 195 12.92 -7.19 -16.11
CA PRO A 195 13.11 -7.34 -17.56
C PRO A 195 13.71 -6.11 -18.25
N VAL A 196 13.61 -4.92 -17.64
CA VAL A 196 14.01 -3.65 -18.28
C VAL A 196 15.12 -2.92 -17.55
N SER A 197 15.45 -3.31 -16.30
CA SER A 197 16.42 -2.57 -15.49
C SER A 197 17.06 -3.43 -14.40
N SER A 198 18.23 -2.97 -13.92
CA SER A 198 18.85 -3.44 -12.69
C SER A 198 19.26 -2.22 -11.87
N ALA A 199 18.86 -2.18 -10.60
CA ALA A 199 19.16 -1.07 -9.71
C ALA A 199 19.17 -1.52 -8.24
N THR A 200 19.89 -0.78 -7.38
CA THR A 200 19.85 -0.97 -5.93
C THR A 200 18.93 0.09 -5.31
N LEU A 201 17.79 -0.36 -4.81
CA LEU A 201 16.81 0.49 -4.17
C LEU A 201 17.20 0.81 -2.74
N THR A 202 16.86 2.00 -2.28
CA THR A 202 16.74 2.28 -0.84
C THR A 202 15.28 2.36 -0.43
N VAL A 203 14.98 1.88 0.75
CA VAL A 203 13.60 1.81 1.27
C VAL A 203 13.53 2.35 2.70
N ASP A 204 12.34 2.79 3.10
CA ASP A 204 12.09 3.16 4.49
C ASP A 204 11.88 1.89 5.37
N PRO A 205 11.85 2.03 6.71
CA PRO A 205 11.65 0.89 7.62
C PRO A 205 10.35 0.13 7.38
N GLU A 206 9.36 0.75 6.76
CA GLU A 206 8.10 0.10 6.38
C GLU A 206 8.15 -0.57 5.00
N GLY A 207 9.29 -0.52 4.29
CA GLY A 207 9.51 -1.17 3.01
C GLY A 207 9.00 -0.38 1.79
N PHE A 208 8.73 0.92 1.94
CA PHE A 208 8.40 1.79 0.81
C PHE A 208 9.68 2.37 0.20
N VAL A 209 9.74 2.40 -1.12
CA VAL A 209 10.89 2.90 -1.87
C VAL A 209 11.17 4.37 -1.52
N LEU A 210 12.41 4.69 -1.17
CA LEU A 210 12.94 6.03 -1.02
C LEU A 210 13.60 6.52 -2.30
N ASP A 211 14.47 5.68 -2.86
CA ASP A 211 15.17 5.96 -4.10
C ASP A 211 15.24 4.70 -4.95
N TYR A 212 14.92 4.85 -6.23
CA TYR A 212 15.09 3.86 -7.28
C TYR A 212 15.98 4.50 -8.35
N PRO A 213 17.32 4.27 -8.31
CA PRO A 213 18.26 4.86 -9.26
C PRO A 213 17.85 4.63 -10.71
N GLY A 214 17.86 5.70 -11.51
CA GLY A 214 17.44 5.68 -12.90
C GLY A 214 15.92 5.74 -13.11
N LEU A 215 15.13 5.61 -12.05
CA LEU A 215 13.66 5.70 -12.16
C LEU A 215 13.09 6.92 -11.43
N ALA A 216 13.14 6.95 -10.09
CA ALA A 216 12.52 8.02 -9.31
C ALA A 216 12.98 8.02 -7.84
N GLU A 217 12.91 9.17 -7.20
CA GLU A 217 13.14 9.38 -5.78
C GLU A 217 11.86 9.85 -5.08
N ARG A 218 11.74 9.59 -3.78
CA ARG A 218 10.64 10.11 -2.97
C ARG A 218 10.83 11.62 -2.76
N ALA A 219 9.77 12.40 -3.05
CA ALA A 219 9.72 13.86 -2.90
C ALA A 219 9.25 14.28 -1.50
#